data_a7fcba6f0bc4e764c8d7b1d79da1b484
#
_entry.id   a7fcba6f0bc4e764c8d7b1d79da1b484
#
_cell.length_a   1.000
_cell.length_b   1.000
_cell.length_c   1.000
_cell.angle_alpha   90.00
_cell.angle_beta   90.00
_cell.angle_gamma   90.00
#
_symmetry.space_group_name_H-M   'P 1'
#
loop_
_entity.id
_entity.type
_entity.pdbx_description
1 polymer ?
#
loop_
_entity_poly.entity_id
_entity_poly.type
_entity_poly.pdbx_seq_one_letter_code
_entity_poly.pdbx_strand_id
1 'polypeptide(L)'
;MALKPLFSLIFALFLFSCSFEQEEQINYEAEFNSILSEFEKSSILKFDRKDIEKDTFLEQFITKLDKQKNTFLQEDLNKFRENSNNKIKSKYQQLKEVVDLYYQRYEESLKTRRQFLNNYEFNYNKSEQINLKPRDSFFQNNQEKQDYQRRIVKNELINLLLEDKNNFEAKSELKKTYTNRLSSISKIRESDRFGI
;
A
#
# COMPACT_ATOMS: atom_id res chain seq x y z
N MET A 1 -53.41 8.27 -41.68
CA MET A 1 -52.14 7.51 -41.80
C MET A 1 -50.93 8.44 -41.62
N ALA A 2 -50.57 8.87 -40.41
CA ALA A 2 -49.33 9.67 -40.18
C ALA A 2 -48.92 9.68 -38.71
N LEU A 3 -48.81 8.51 -38.05
CA LEU A 3 -48.36 8.45 -36.66
C LEU A 3 -47.00 7.70 -36.46
N LYS A 4 -46.45 7.14 -37.53
CA LYS A 4 -45.19 6.37 -37.45
C LYS A 4 -43.88 7.16 -37.33
N PRO A 5 -43.73 8.40 -37.87
CA PRO A 5 -42.44 9.13 -37.70
C PRO A 5 -42.29 9.78 -36.32
N LEU A 6 -43.38 10.06 -35.62
CA LEU A 6 -43.29 10.72 -34.30
C LEU A 6 -42.74 9.81 -33.20
N PHE A 7 -43.08 8.53 -33.23
CA PHE A 7 -42.57 7.54 -32.27
C PHE A 7 -41.06 7.27 -32.43
N SER A 8 -40.55 7.33 -33.65
CA SER A 8 -39.11 7.15 -33.92
C SER A 8 -38.27 8.31 -33.42
N LEU A 9 -38.81 9.55 -33.46
CA LEU A 9 -38.13 10.75 -32.99
C LEU A 9 -38.03 10.80 -31.45
N ILE A 10 -39.13 10.35 -30.77
CA ILE A 10 -39.15 10.30 -29.31
C ILE A 10 -38.21 9.21 -28.78
N PHE A 11 -38.11 8.07 -29.45
CA PHE A 11 -37.18 7.00 -29.05
C PHE A 11 -35.70 7.39 -29.26
N ALA A 12 -35.38 8.17 -30.29
CA ALA A 12 -34.06 8.71 -30.50
C ALA A 12 -33.66 9.74 -29.43
N LEU A 13 -34.58 10.54 -28.91
CA LEU A 13 -34.33 11.48 -27.84
C LEU A 13 -34.08 10.78 -26.48
N PHE A 14 -34.69 9.63 -26.25
CA PHE A 14 -34.44 8.83 -25.03
C PHE A 14 -33.06 8.14 -25.03
N LEU A 15 -32.47 7.88 -26.19
CA LEU A 15 -31.13 7.29 -26.29
C LEU A 15 -29.99 8.32 -26.13
N PHE A 16 -30.28 9.61 -26.28
CA PHE A 16 -29.33 10.70 -26.04
C PHE A 16 -29.34 11.25 -24.62
N SER A 17 -30.27 10.82 -23.76
CA SER A 17 -30.29 11.21 -22.36
C SER A 17 -29.64 10.17 -21.42
N CYS A 18 -28.81 9.28 -21.94
CA CYS A 18 -27.71 8.74 -21.12
C CYS A 18 -26.74 9.91 -20.91
N SER A 19 -27.00 10.71 -19.90
CA SER A 19 -26.02 11.56 -19.26
C SER A 19 -24.80 10.68 -19.03
N PHE A 20 -23.74 10.92 -19.76
CA PHE A 20 -22.42 10.60 -19.27
C PHE A 20 -22.33 11.37 -17.94
N GLU A 21 -22.55 10.70 -16.84
CA GLU A 21 -21.98 11.14 -15.56
C GLU A 21 -20.48 11.18 -15.85
N GLN A 22 -19.98 12.38 -16.15
CA GLN A 22 -18.55 12.63 -16.02
C GLN A 22 -18.28 12.36 -14.55
N GLU A 23 -17.65 11.23 -14.25
CA GLU A 23 -17.00 11.03 -12.95
C GLU A 23 -16.09 12.25 -12.78
N GLU A 24 -16.48 13.10 -11.85
CA GLU A 24 -15.75 14.31 -11.52
C GLU A 24 -14.37 13.85 -11.06
N GLN A 25 -13.37 14.08 -11.88
CA GLN A 25 -12.01 13.61 -11.61
C GLN A 25 -11.51 14.32 -10.36
N ILE A 26 -11.48 13.62 -9.23
CA ILE A 26 -11.10 14.17 -7.93
C ILE A 26 -9.63 14.62 -8.02
N ASN A 27 -9.40 15.91 -7.84
CA ASN A 27 -8.04 16.45 -7.73
C ASN A 27 -7.55 16.26 -6.29
N TYR A 28 -6.98 15.11 -5.99
CA TYR A 28 -6.50 14.75 -4.65
C TYR A 28 -5.42 15.70 -4.11
N GLU A 29 -4.63 16.32 -4.96
CA GLU A 29 -3.65 17.31 -4.51
C GLU A 29 -4.34 18.62 -4.06
N ALA A 30 -5.37 19.05 -4.77
CA ALA A 30 -6.17 20.20 -4.36
C ALA A 30 -6.92 19.90 -3.06
N GLU A 31 -7.49 18.71 -2.92
CA GLU A 31 -8.16 18.26 -1.71
C GLU A 31 -7.21 18.18 -0.52
N PHE A 32 -6.01 17.59 -0.69
CA PHE A 32 -4.97 17.58 0.31
C PHE A 32 -4.61 18.99 0.78
N ASN A 33 -4.40 19.93 -0.14
CA ASN A 33 -4.11 21.32 0.19
C ASN A 33 -5.27 22.03 0.91
N SER A 34 -6.51 21.68 0.55
CA SER A 34 -7.72 22.18 1.24
C SER A 34 -7.78 21.69 2.67
N ILE A 35 -7.56 20.39 2.91
CA ILE A 35 -7.51 19.79 4.24
C ILE A 35 -6.42 20.46 5.09
N LEU A 36 -5.22 20.66 4.55
CA LEU A 36 -4.15 21.35 5.27
C LEU A 36 -4.53 22.78 5.66
N SER A 37 -5.17 23.52 4.74
CA SER A 37 -5.64 24.88 4.99
C SER A 37 -6.68 24.93 6.11
N GLU A 38 -7.57 23.93 6.17
CA GLU A 38 -8.56 23.82 7.22
C GLU A 38 -7.92 23.49 8.58
N PHE A 39 -6.91 22.62 8.60
CA PHE A 39 -6.13 22.33 9.80
C PHE A 39 -5.41 23.57 10.34
N GLU A 40 -4.81 24.39 9.47
CA GLU A 40 -4.18 25.66 9.87
C GLU A 40 -5.17 26.60 10.57
N LYS A 41 -6.41 26.67 10.07
CA LYS A 41 -7.46 27.56 10.60
C LYS A 41 -8.06 27.04 11.91
N SER A 42 -8.29 25.73 12.01
CA SER A 42 -9.06 25.11 13.09
C SER A 42 -8.22 24.50 14.20
N SER A 43 -6.89 24.33 14.00
CA SER A 43 -6.03 23.62 14.95
C SER A 43 -5.76 24.45 16.22
N ILE A 44 -6.19 23.92 17.35
CA ILE A 44 -5.89 24.46 18.70
C ILE A 44 -4.37 24.39 18.99
N LEU A 45 -3.64 23.49 18.34
CA LEU A 45 -2.21 23.24 18.56
C LEU A 45 -1.28 24.08 17.67
N LYS A 46 -1.76 25.16 17.05
CA LYS A 46 -0.97 26.02 16.15
C LYS A 46 -0.21 25.21 15.09
N PHE A 47 -0.94 24.41 14.31
CA PHE A 47 -0.36 23.73 13.16
C PHE A 47 0.13 24.81 12.17
N ASP A 48 1.41 24.78 11.81
CA ASP A 48 1.98 25.63 10.77
C ASP A 48 2.26 24.74 9.54
N ARG A 49 1.70 25.12 8.38
CA ARG A 49 1.95 24.43 7.10
C ARG A 49 3.44 24.29 6.80
N LYS A 50 4.27 25.22 7.25
CA LYS A 50 5.73 25.16 7.14
C LYS A 50 6.33 23.93 7.83
N ASP A 51 5.65 23.34 8.81
CA ASP A 51 6.13 22.12 9.47
C ASP A 51 6.09 20.91 8.52
N ILE A 52 5.16 20.89 7.56
CA ILE A 52 5.08 19.87 6.52
C ILE A 52 6.20 20.01 5.50
N GLU A 53 6.64 21.23 5.25
CA GLU A 53 7.74 21.51 4.30
C GLU A 53 9.11 21.04 4.83
N LYS A 54 9.22 20.76 6.15
CA LYS A 54 10.47 20.27 6.74
C LYS A 54 10.75 18.82 6.30
N ASP A 55 12.01 18.51 6.06
CA ASP A 55 12.45 17.14 5.74
C ASP A 55 12.11 16.13 6.84
N THR A 56 12.10 16.59 8.10
CA THR A 56 11.70 15.79 9.26
C THR A 56 10.26 15.25 9.16
N PHE A 57 9.35 15.95 8.47
CA PHE A 57 7.99 15.49 8.28
C PHE A 57 7.93 14.22 7.43
N LEU A 58 8.65 14.18 6.32
CA LEU A 58 8.71 13.00 5.45
C LEU A 58 9.29 11.79 6.19
N GLU A 59 10.34 11.98 6.98
CA GLU A 59 10.94 10.92 7.81
C GLU A 59 9.97 10.40 8.87
N GLN A 60 9.23 11.29 9.53
CA GLN A 60 8.19 10.90 10.48
C GLN A 60 7.06 10.14 9.80
N PHE A 61 6.64 10.57 8.60
CA PHE A 61 5.61 9.89 7.82
C PHE A 61 6.04 8.46 7.46
N ILE A 62 7.24 8.28 6.93
CA ILE A 62 7.82 6.96 6.60
C ILE A 62 7.86 6.07 7.85
N THR A 63 8.32 6.61 8.98
CA THR A 63 8.43 5.86 10.24
C THR A 63 7.06 5.46 10.78
N LYS A 64 6.04 6.29 10.60
CA LYS A 64 4.66 5.96 11.01
C LYS A 64 4.03 4.93 10.08
N LEU A 65 4.27 5.02 8.78
CA LEU A 65 3.76 4.10 7.76
C LEU A 65 4.37 2.70 7.93
N ASP A 66 5.68 2.61 8.13
CA ASP A 66 6.40 1.36 8.39
C ASP A 66 6.95 1.32 9.83
N LYS A 67 6.05 1.37 10.79
CA LYS A 67 6.39 1.37 12.22
C LYS A 67 7.26 0.19 12.64
N GLN A 68 7.09 -0.95 11.98
CA GLN A 68 7.87 -2.16 12.25
C GLN A 68 9.22 -2.17 11.53
N LYS A 69 9.48 -1.24 10.62
CA LYS A 69 10.66 -1.17 9.74
C LYS A 69 10.93 -2.48 8.99
N ASN A 70 9.86 -3.14 8.56
CA ASN A 70 9.93 -4.45 7.94
C ASN A 70 9.43 -4.49 6.49
N THR A 71 9.19 -3.32 5.90
CA THR A 71 8.72 -3.17 4.52
C THR A 71 9.77 -2.51 3.64
N PHE A 72 10.23 -1.30 4.01
CA PHE A 72 11.23 -0.56 3.26
C PHE A 72 12.64 -1.11 3.41
N LEU A 73 13.48 -0.75 2.43
CA LEU A 73 14.93 -0.88 2.49
C LEU A 73 15.56 0.45 2.90
N GLN A 74 16.78 0.42 3.43
CA GLN A 74 17.53 1.63 3.74
C GLN A 74 17.79 2.49 2.49
N GLU A 75 18.00 1.85 1.34
CA GLU A 75 18.16 2.55 0.06
C GLU A 75 16.91 3.35 -0.36
N ASP A 76 15.70 2.86 -0.02
CA ASP A 76 14.45 3.57 -0.32
C ASP A 76 14.39 4.90 0.44
N LEU A 77 14.81 4.89 1.71
CA LEU A 77 14.88 6.11 2.53
C LEU A 77 15.89 7.10 2.00
N ASN A 78 17.07 6.61 1.56
CA ASN A 78 18.09 7.47 0.99
C ASN A 78 17.58 8.17 -0.27
N LYS A 79 16.89 7.44 -1.16
CA LYS A 79 16.24 8.02 -2.35
C LYS A 79 15.20 9.08 -1.99
N PHE A 80 14.38 8.84 -0.97
CA PHE A 80 13.39 9.84 -0.52
C PHE A 80 14.04 11.10 0.03
N ARG A 81 15.15 10.97 0.78
CA ARG A 81 15.92 12.12 1.28
C ARG A 81 16.55 12.93 0.16
N GLU A 82 17.13 12.27 -0.84
CA GLU A 82 17.68 12.93 -2.02
C GLU A 82 16.59 13.67 -2.81
N ASN A 83 15.42 13.05 -2.97
CA ASN A 83 14.29 13.64 -3.68
C ASN A 83 13.60 14.77 -2.88
N SER A 84 13.61 14.74 -1.55
CA SER A 84 13.01 15.79 -0.72
C SER A 84 13.73 17.13 -0.89
N ASN A 85 15.04 17.11 -1.16
CA ASN A 85 15.83 18.28 -1.47
C ASN A 85 15.54 18.86 -2.87
N ASN A 86 14.85 18.09 -3.71
CA ASN A 86 14.47 18.49 -5.04
C ASN A 86 13.11 19.22 -4.99
N LYS A 87 13.13 20.58 -5.00
CA LYS A 87 11.94 21.44 -4.90
C LYS A 87 10.95 21.34 -6.08
N ILE A 88 11.18 20.41 -7.02
CA ILE A 88 10.35 20.25 -8.22
C ILE A 88 9.00 19.57 -7.88
N LYS A 89 8.97 18.69 -6.86
CA LYS A 89 7.78 17.94 -6.50
C LYS A 89 7.05 18.58 -5.33
N SER A 90 5.72 18.64 -5.42
CA SER A 90 4.89 19.04 -4.29
C SER A 90 5.02 18.03 -3.13
N LYS A 91 4.69 18.45 -1.93
CA LYS A 91 4.73 17.59 -0.75
C LYS A 91 3.73 16.42 -0.89
N TYR A 92 2.56 16.66 -1.49
CA TYR A 92 1.60 15.61 -1.82
C TYR A 92 2.21 14.53 -2.72
N GLN A 93 2.90 14.94 -3.80
CA GLN A 93 3.55 13.99 -4.71
C GLN A 93 4.63 13.17 -4.02
N GLN A 94 5.43 13.79 -3.14
CA GLN A 94 6.43 13.08 -2.33
C GLN A 94 5.79 12.04 -1.41
N LEU A 95 4.70 12.38 -0.72
CA LEU A 95 3.98 11.45 0.15
C LEU A 95 3.35 10.30 -0.64
N LYS A 96 2.76 10.62 -1.80
CA LYS A 96 2.19 9.61 -2.70
C LYS A 96 3.24 8.60 -3.14
N GLU A 97 4.43 9.04 -3.54
CA GLU A 97 5.53 8.14 -3.93
C GLU A 97 5.96 7.23 -2.78
N VAL A 98 5.98 7.72 -1.55
CA VAL A 98 6.28 6.90 -0.37
C VAL A 98 5.21 5.82 -0.18
N VAL A 99 3.93 6.16 -0.29
CA VAL A 99 2.82 5.21 -0.15
C VAL A 99 2.84 4.16 -1.26
N ASP A 100 3.03 4.59 -2.51
CA ASP A 100 3.12 3.70 -3.66
C ASP A 100 4.26 2.68 -3.50
N LEU A 101 5.44 3.15 -3.07
CA LEU A 101 6.58 2.26 -2.83
C LEU A 101 6.34 1.33 -1.63
N TYR A 102 5.66 1.81 -0.58
CA TYR A 102 5.29 0.96 0.55
C TYR A 102 4.44 -0.23 0.10
N TYR A 103 3.39 0.01 -0.66
CA TYR A 103 2.53 -1.06 -1.19
C TYR A 103 3.29 -1.99 -2.14
N GLN A 104 4.15 -1.45 -3.00
CA GLN A 104 5.01 -2.25 -3.86
C GLN A 104 5.91 -3.18 -3.04
N ARG A 105 6.62 -2.66 -2.04
CA ARG A 105 7.52 -3.44 -1.17
C ARG A 105 6.79 -4.47 -0.33
N TYR A 106 5.56 -4.15 0.10
CA TYR A 106 4.71 -5.08 0.82
C TYR A 106 4.22 -6.21 -0.07
N GLU A 107 3.80 -5.90 -1.29
CA GLU A 107 3.44 -6.89 -2.31
C GLU A 107 4.60 -7.83 -2.65
N GLU A 108 5.81 -7.30 -2.86
CA GLU A 108 7.03 -8.08 -3.07
C GLU A 108 7.28 -9.04 -1.89
N SER A 109 7.09 -8.58 -0.65
CA SER A 109 7.24 -9.40 0.54
C SER A 109 6.25 -10.57 0.58
N LEU A 110 4.98 -10.33 0.23
CA LEU A 110 3.97 -11.39 0.16
C LEU A 110 4.24 -12.40 -0.97
N LYS A 111 4.70 -11.93 -2.13
CA LYS A 111 5.13 -12.82 -3.22
C LYS A 111 6.31 -13.70 -2.78
N THR A 112 7.30 -13.12 -2.11
CA THR A 112 8.45 -13.85 -1.55
C THR A 112 8.00 -14.90 -0.52
N ARG A 113 7.07 -14.57 0.38
CA ARG A 113 6.51 -15.56 1.34
C ARG A 113 5.82 -16.71 0.61
N ARG A 114 5.05 -16.44 -0.45
CA ARG A 114 4.42 -17.51 -1.26
C ARG A 114 5.46 -18.39 -1.96
N GLN A 115 6.56 -17.81 -2.44
CA GLN A 115 7.67 -18.59 -3.03
C GLN A 115 8.28 -19.53 -1.99
N PHE A 116 8.51 -19.06 -0.77
CA PHE A 116 9.00 -19.95 0.31
C PHE A 116 8.01 -21.06 0.66
N LEU A 117 6.71 -20.80 0.70
CA LEU A 117 5.71 -21.85 0.92
C LEU A 117 5.71 -22.93 -0.14
N ASN A 118 5.98 -22.55 -1.40
CA ASN A 118 5.94 -23.49 -2.52
C ASN A 118 7.26 -24.29 -2.67
N ASN A 119 8.40 -23.63 -2.44
CA ASN A 119 9.70 -24.11 -2.92
C ASN A 119 10.71 -24.38 -1.81
N TYR A 120 10.39 -24.07 -0.56
CA TYR A 120 11.34 -24.20 0.54
C TYR A 120 10.92 -25.29 1.52
N GLU A 121 11.86 -26.18 1.86
CA GLU A 121 11.67 -27.18 2.91
C GLU A 121 12.11 -26.61 4.25
N PHE A 122 11.15 -26.42 5.17
CA PHE A 122 11.42 -25.86 6.48
C PHE A 122 11.93 -26.95 7.43
N ASN A 123 13.09 -26.73 8.01
CA ASN A 123 13.58 -27.55 9.10
C ASN A 123 13.02 -27.03 10.43
N TYR A 124 12.02 -27.73 10.98
CA TYR A 124 11.36 -27.35 12.24
C TYR A 124 12.19 -27.68 13.47
N ASN A 125 13.19 -28.56 13.38
CA ASN A 125 14.08 -28.91 14.50
C ASN A 125 15.16 -27.84 14.73
N LYS A 126 15.40 -26.97 13.73
CA LYS A 126 16.37 -25.88 13.87
C LYS A 126 15.69 -24.69 14.53
N SER A 127 16.16 -24.34 15.75
CA SER A 127 15.74 -23.12 16.42
C SER A 127 16.21 -21.89 15.64
N GLU A 128 15.27 -21.01 15.30
CA GLU A 128 15.55 -19.73 14.65
C GLU A 128 14.77 -18.66 15.40
N GLN A 129 15.46 -17.64 15.86
CA GLN A 129 14.80 -16.52 16.53
C GLN A 129 14.19 -15.57 15.49
N ILE A 130 12.94 -15.17 15.73
CA ILE A 130 12.31 -14.07 15.05
C ILE A 130 11.96 -13.00 16.06
N ASN A 131 12.46 -11.80 15.84
CA ASN A 131 12.06 -10.67 16.65
C ASN A 131 10.79 -10.05 16.05
N LEU A 132 9.67 -10.17 16.75
CA LEU A 132 8.38 -9.58 16.36
C LEU A 132 8.21 -8.13 16.83
N LYS A 133 9.17 -7.61 17.62
CA LYS A 133 9.18 -6.20 18.00
C LYS A 133 9.61 -5.33 16.80
N PRO A 134 9.28 -4.02 16.80
CA PRO A 134 9.80 -3.11 15.81
C PRO A 134 11.33 -3.22 15.71
N ARG A 135 11.84 -3.22 14.49
CA ARG A 135 13.28 -3.25 14.23
C ARG A 135 13.90 -1.89 14.57
N ASP A 136 15.15 -1.89 14.95
CA ASP A 136 15.89 -0.66 15.20
C ASP A 136 16.20 0.10 13.91
N SER A 137 16.44 -0.64 12.80
CA SER A 137 16.75 -0.10 11.48
C SER A 137 15.95 -0.80 10.38
N PHE A 138 15.82 -0.13 9.24
CA PHE A 138 15.30 -0.73 8.01
C PHE A 138 16.29 -1.78 7.47
N PHE A 139 15.82 -2.66 6.58
CA PHE A 139 16.67 -3.68 5.97
C PHE A 139 17.78 -3.03 5.14
N GLN A 140 19.01 -3.50 5.30
CA GLN A 140 20.14 -2.96 4.56
C GLN A 140 20.13 -3.41 3.09
N ASN A 141 19.57 -4.58 2.80
CA ASN A 141 19.50 -5.14 1.45
C ASN A 141 18.34 -6.16 1.31
N ASN A 142 18.08 -6.55 0.06
CA ASN A 142 17.04 -7.52 -0.25
C ASN A 142 17.31 -8.91 0.35
N GLN A 143 18.55 -9.33 0.52
CA GLN A 143 18.86 -10.63 1.09
C GLN A 143 18.46 -10.72 2.57
N GLU A 144 18.78 -9.69 3.34
CA GLU A 144 18.33 -9.57 4.74
C GLU A 144 16.79 -9.59 4.82
N LYS A 145 16.12 -8.84 3.94
CA LYS A 145 14.65 -8.79 3.86
C LYS A 145 14.08 -10.17 3.52
N GLN A 146 14.64 -10.88 2.54
CA GLN A 146 14.19 -12.22 2.15
C GLN A 146 14.36 -13.24 3.28
N ASP A 147 15.51 -13.25 3.99
CA ASP A 147 15.70 -14.13 5.12
C ASP A 147 14.71 -13.84 6.26
N TYR A 148 14.40 -12.58 6.50
CA TYR A 148 13.34 -12.20 7.44
C TYR A 148 11.97 -12.73 6.99
N GLN A 149 11.60 -12.61 5.70
CA GLN A 149 10.34 -13.15 5.18
C GLN A 149 10.28 -14.69 5.31
N ARG A 150 11.38 -15.38 5.08
CA ARG A 150 11.48 -16.83 5.28
C ARG A 150 11.19 -17.22 6.73
N ARG A 151 11.79 -16.49 7.69
CA ARG A 151 11.56 -16.74 9.13
C ARG A 151 10.13 -16.45 9.55
N ILE A 152 9.49 -15.40 8.98
CA ILE A 152 8.06 -15.13 9.19
C ILE A 152 7.21 -16.34 8.75
N VAL A 153 7.43 -16.85 7.53
CA VAL A 153 6.68 -18.01 7.01
C VAL A 153 6.87 -19.22 7.90
N LYS A 154 8.11 -19.50 8.35
CA LYS A 154 8.39 -20.62 9.27
C LYS A 154 7.61 -20.46 10.58
N ASN A 155 7.62 -19.26 11.16
CA ASN A 155 6.90 -18.99 12.41
C ASN A 155 5.38 -19.15 12.23
N GLU A 156 4.81 -18.61 11.14
CA GLU A 156 3.38 -18.75 10.85
C GLU A 156 2.99 -20.23 10.62
N LEU A 157 3.85 -21.02 9.94
CA LEU A 157 3.64 -22.48 9.81
C LEU A 157 3.68 -23.20 11.16
N ILE A 158 4.67 -22.89 12.00
CA ILE A 158 4.77 -23.51 13.34
C ILE A 158 3.50 -23.22 14.15
N ASN A 159 2.99 -22.00 14.13
CA ASN A 159 1.77 -21.65 14.86
C ASN A 159 0.57 -22.49 14.40
N LEU A 160 0.40 -22.68 13.08
CA LEU A 160 -0.68 -23.52 12.55
C LEU A 160 -0.49 -25.02 12.86
N LEU A 161 0.75 -25.51 12.88
CA LEU A 161 1.05 -26.90 13.28
C LEU A 161 0.76 -27.13 14.77
N LEU A 162 0.93 -26.12 15.62
CA LEU A 162 0.57 -26.18 17.04
C LEU A 162 -0.95 -26.13 17.27
N GLU A 163 -1.75 -25.74 16.26
CA GLU A 163 -3.21 -25.83 16.25
C GLU A 163 -3.73 -27.19 15.70
N ASP A 164 -2.92 -28.25 15.79
CA ASP A 164 -3.21 -29.61 15.33
C ASP A 164 -3.44 -29.77 13.81
N LYS A 165 -3.06 -28.78 12.99
CA LYS A 165 -3.10 -28.89 11.54
C LYS A 165 -1.90 -29.68 11.03
N ASN A 166 -2.12 -30.49 9.99
CA ASN A 166 -0.99 -31.11 9.30
C ASN A 166 -0.28 -30.09 8.38
N ASN A 167 0.92 -30.43 7.93
CA ASN A 167 1.75 -29.52 7.12
C ASN A 167 1.11 -29.07 5.80
N PHE A 168 0.31 -29.95 5.18
CA PHE A 168 -0.41 -29.62 3.95
C PHE A 168 -1.51 -28.58 4.20
N GLU A 169 -2.31 -28.76 5.23
CA GLU A 169 -3.37 -27.84 5.64
C GLU A 169 -2.79 -26.46 6.03
N ALA A 170 -1.73 -26.44 6.85
CA ALA A 170 -1.04 -25.22 7.26
C ALA A 170 -0.51 -24.43 6.05
N LYS A 171 0.18 -25.09 5.12
CA LYS A 171 0.65 -24.46 3.88
C LYS A 171 -0.49 -23.93 3.02
N SER A 172 -1.58 -24.70 2.87
CA SER A 172 -2.75 -24.32 2.08
C SER A 172 -3.42 -23.05 2.64
N GLU A 173 -3.59 -23.00 3.97
CA GLU A 173 -4.18 -21.85 4.65
C GLU A 173 -3.34 -20.59 4.52
N LEU A 174 -2.03 -20.67 4.73
CA LEU A 174 -1.14 -19.52 4.53
C LEU A 174 -1.12 -19.05 3.08
N LYS A 175 -1.14 -19.99 2.13
CA LYS A 175 -1.22 -19.64 0.70
C LYS A 175 -2.49 -18.85 0.38
N LYS A 176 -3.64 -19.27 0.93
CA LYS A 176 -4.91 -18.55 0.80
C LYS A 176 -4.83 -17.16 1.45
N THR A 177 -4.27 -17.07 2.67
CA THR A 177 -4.09 -15.81 3.40
C THR A 177 -3.25 -14.82 2.60
N TYR A 178 -2.09 -15.22 2.08
CA TYR A 178 -1.24 -14.33 1.28
C TYR A 178 -1.88 -13.95 -0.05
N THR A 179 -2.66 -14.86 -0.67
CA THR A 179 -3.39 -14.55 -1.90
C THR A 179 -4.46 -13.49 -1.66
N ASN A 180 -5.21 -13.61 -0.57
CA ASN A 180 -6.24 -12.62 -0.19
C ASN A 180 -5.62 -11.24 0.10
N ARG A 181 -4.48 -11.20 0.82
CA ARG A 181 -3.75 -9.95 1.09
C ARG A 181 -3.24 -9.31 -0.19
N LEU A 182 -2.71 -10.09 -1.14
CA LEU A 182 -2.28 -9.61 -2.46
C LEU A 182 -3.45 -9.02 -3.25
N SER A 183 -4.60 -9.71 -3.27
CA SER A 183 -5.82 -9.19 -3.93
C SER A 183 -6.31 -7.88 -3.30
N SER A 184 -6.23 -7.74 -1.97
CA SER A 184 -6.61 -6.50 -1.29
C SER A 184 -5.69 -5.33 -1.67
N ILE A 185 -4.38 -5.57 -1.75
CA ILE A 185 -3.42 -4.54 -2.18
C ILE A 185 -3.68 -4.13 -3.62
N SER A 186 -3.93 -5.10 -4.52
CA SER A 186 -4.24 -4.81 -5.94
C SER A 186 -5.46 -3.89 -6.05
N LYS A 187 -6.53 -4.17 -5.30
CA LYS A 187 -7.74 -3.33 -5.27
C LYS A 187 -7.46 -1.91 -4.77
N ILE A 188 -6.65 -1.76 -3.69
CA ILE A 188 -6.27 -0.44 -3.19
C ILE A 188 -5.52 0.34 -4.28
N ARG A 189 -4.53 -0.28 -4.90
CA ARG A 189 -3.72 0.36 -5.96
C ARG A 189 -4.51 0.65 -7.23
N GLU A 190 -5.53 -0.14 -7.52
CA GLU A 190 -6.44 0.11 -8.65
C GLU A 190 -7.36 1.28 -8.34
N SER A 191 -7.94 1.37 -7.14
CA SER A 191 -8.77 2.51 -6.74
C SER A 191 -8.00 3.83 -6.79
N ASP A 192 -6.72 3.82 -6.40
CA ASP A 192 -5.85 4.99 -6.48
C ASP A 192 -5.51 5.38 -7.93
N ARG A 193 -5.56 4.45 -8.89
CA ARG A 193 -5.30 4.73 -10.32
C ARG A 193 -6.48 5.39 -11.02
N PHE A 194 -7.70 5.11 -10.58
CA PHE A 194 -8.91 5.76 -11.14
C PHE A 194 -9.14 7.17 -10.59
N GLY A 195 -8.35 7.59 -9.61
CA GLY A 195 -8.38 8.92 -9.02
C GLY A 195 -7.27 9.87 -9.51
N ILE A 196 -6.63 9.56 -10.64
CA ILE A 196 -5.63 10.43 -11.29
C ILE A 196 -6.17 10.95 -12.60
#